data_90c14354e81669d4dc13c92de18590d8
#
_entry.id   90c14354e81669d4dc13c92de18590d8
#
_cell.length_a   1.000
_cell.length_b   1.000
_cell.length_c   1.000
_cell.angle_alpha   90.00
_cell.angle_beta   90.00
_cell.angle_gamma   90.00
#
_symmetry.space_group_name_H-M   'P 1'
#
loop_
_entity.id
_entity.type
_entity.pdbx_description
1 polymer ?
#
loop_
_entity_poly.entity_id
_entity_poly.type
_entity_poly.pdbx_seq_one_letter_code
_entity_poly.pdbx_strand_id
1 'polypeptide(L)'
;MTMFRHSSSWFIDALSGLQSLVFPSSCIMCARSSEKICKQCTAQWISRPRFTKFVDVPTASVVPYSSEVSSVVLKAKEDGNRVARRLIAEALYKAVDLISTENKCQPFVLVPIPSSRQAIRKRGESFLHPILNHVNEIAAAHSRNWIWRELLIHKKRVRDQAGLNFRERSQNLKGVFEVREDVVEKRPIILIDDVITTGSTLKNAILALNERKMTVFGAATACASAHQFLIR
;
A
#
# COMPACT_ATOMS: atom_id res chain seq x y z
N MET A 1 -26.84 20.09 -49.09
CA MET A 1 -27.09 18.64 -49.13
C MET A 1 -26.29 18.01 -48.02
N THR A 2 -26.82 18.09 -46.81
CA THR A 2 -26.22 17.61 -45.53
C THR A 2 -27.16 16.57 -44.96
N MET A 3 -26.75 15.30 -45.00
CA MET A 3 -27.50 14.24 -44.33
C MET A 3 -26.60 13.20 -43.69
N PHE A 4 -26.91 12.94 -42.43
CA PHE A 4 -26.62 11.72 -41.63
C PHE A 4 -25.19 11.45 -41.14
N ARG A 5 -24.98 11.88 -39.92
CA ARG A 5 -23.97 11.26 -39.04
C ARG A 5 -24.51 11.19 -37.60
N HIS A 6 -25.55 10.39 -37.36
CA HIS A 6 -26.16 10.23 -36.03
C HIS A 6 -26.62 8.80 -35.68
N SER A 7 -25.97 7.75 -36.18
CA SER A 7 -26.44 6.38 -35.90
C SER A 7 -25.51 5.49 -35.09
N SER A 8 -24.30 5.91 -34.74
CA SER A 8 -23.35 5.04 -34.03
C SER A 8 -23.38 5.15 -32.49
N SER A 9 -23.85 6.26 -31.93
CA SER A 9 -23.89 6.40 -30.47
C SER A 9 -25.03 5.58 -29.83
N TRP A 10 -26.19 5.55 -30.47
CA TRP A 10 -27.37 4.83 -29.97
C TRP A 10 -27.16 3.31 -29.83
N PHE A 11 -26.46 2.69 -30.78
CA PHE A 11 -26.12 1.26 -30.71
C PHE A 11 -25.13 0.95 -29.62
N ILE A 12 -24.18 1.83 -29.32
CA ILE A 12 -23.21 1.67 -28.24
C ILE A 12 -23.90 1.81 -26.91
N ASP A 13 -24.82 2.76 -26.74
CA ASP A 13 -25.60 2.97 -25.52
C ASP A 13 -26.61 1.83 -25.28
N ALA A 14 -27.23 1.30 -26.31
CA ALA A 14 -28.12 0.13 -26.23
C ALA A 14 -27.37 -1.16 -25.86
N LEU A 15 -26.18 -1.39 -26.40
CA LEU A 15 -25.32 -2.52 -26.07
C LEU A 15 -24.79 -2.41 -24.63
N SER A 16 -24.40 -1.23 -24.17
CA SER A 16 -23.97 -0.99 -22.79
C SER A 16 -25.12 -1.19 -21.80
N GLY A 17 -26.34 -0.79 -22.17
CA GLY A 17 -27.56 -1.04 -21.39
C GLY A 17 -27.90 -2.52 -21.26
N LEU A 18 -27.81 -3.30 -22.35
CA LEU A 18 -27.97 -4.76 -22.33
C LEU A 18 -26.88 -5.48 -21.55
N GLN A 19 -25.63 -5.03 -21.64
CA GLN A 19 -24.51 -5.57 -20.86
C GLN A 19 -24.70 -5.37 -19.37
N SER A 20 -25.25 -4.22 -18.94
CA SER A 20 -25.54 -3.93 -17.53
C SER A 20 -26.72 -4.73 -16.97
N LEU A 21 -27.65 -5.17 -17.80
CA LEU A 21 -28.77 -6.06 -17.44
C LEU A 21 -28.33 -7.51 -17.26
N VAL A 22 -27.38 -7.98 -18.08
CA VAL A 22 -26.88 -9.37 -18.03
C VAL A 22 -25.75 -9.55 -17.04
N PHE A 23 -24.92 -8.50 -16.84
CA PHE A 23 -23.81 -8.47 -15.88
C PHE A 23 -23.91 -7.21 -15.00
N PRO A 24 -24.80 -7.21 -13.99
CA PRO A 24 -24.89 -6.07 -13.10
C PRO A 24 -23.54 -5.88 -12.39
N SER A 25 -22.93 -4.72 -12.59
CA SER A 25 -21.72 -4.36 -11.88
C SER A 25 -21.99 -4.30 -10.38
N SER A 26 -21.16 -4.95 -9.58
CA SER A 26 -21.29 -4.98 -8.15
C SER A 26 -20.13 -4.25 -7.47
N CYS A 27 -20.41 -3.68 -6.33
CA CYS A 27 -19.39 -3.06 -5.48
C CYS A 27 -18.33 -4.09 -5.09
N ILE A 28 -17.05 -3.79 -5.35
CA ILE A 28 -15.94 -4.70 -5.04
C ILE A 28 -15.75 -4.98 -3.54
N MET A 29 -16.37 -4.19 -2.66
CA MET A 29 -16.32 -4.39 -1.21
C MET A 29 -17.52 -5.17 -0.67
N CYS A 30 -18.73 -4.69 -0.93
CA CYS A 30 -19.94 -5.22 -0.30
C CYS A 30 -20.86 -5.99 -1.26
N ALA A 31 -20.47 -6.20 -2.50
CA ALA A 31 -21.20 -6.89 -3.58
C ALA A 31 -22.60 -6.30 -3.92
N ARG A 32 -23.01 -5.16 -3.33
CA ARG A 32 -24.24 -4.48 -3.71
C ARG A 32 -24.14 -3.97 -5.15
N SER A 33 -25.27 -3.89 -5.85
CA SER A 33 -25.34 -3.31 -7.20
C SER A 33 -24.78 -1.89 -7.20
N SER A 34 -23.71 -1.66 -7.97
CA SER A 34 -23.01 -0.39 -8.08
C SER A 34 -21.99 -0.45 -9.21
N GLU A 35 -21.68 0.65 -9.88
CA GLU A 35 -20.77 0.65 -11.01
C GLU A 35 -19.33 0.20 -10.73
N LYS A 36 -18.80 0.41 -9.53
CA LYS A 36 -17.43 -0.01 -9.13
C LYS A 36 -17.31 -0.17 -7.62
N ILE A 37 -17.50 0.93 -6.88
CA ILE A 37 -17.56 0.96 -5.42
C ILE A 37 -18.70 1.88 -5.03
N CYS A 38 -19.60 1.38 -4.16
CA CYS A 38 -20.73 2.19 -3.70
C CYS A 38 -20.25 3.32 -2.77
N LYS A 39 -21.02 4.40 -2.71
CA LYS A 39 -20.70 5.59 -1.89
C LYS A 39 -20.42 5.25 -0.43
N GLN A 40 -21.16 4.31 0.16
CA GLN A 40 -20.97 3.90 1.55
C GLN A 40 -19.60 3.23 1.77
N CYS A 41 -19.17 2.38 0.84
CA CYS A 41 -17.85 1.73 0.92
C CYS A 41 -16.72 2.73 0.62
N THR A 42 -16.90 3.63 -0.34
CA THR A 42 -15.91 4.69 -0.63
C THR A 42 -15.69 5.57 0.59
N ALA A 43 -16.73 5.90 1.36
CA ALA A 43 -16.63 6.75 2.54
C ALA A 43 -15.60 6.27 3.57
N GLN A 44 -15.40 4.96 3.70
CA GLN A 44 -14.38 4.40 4.60
C GLN A 44 -12.95 4.76 4.16
N TRP A 45 -12.70 4.80 2.84
CA TRP A 45 -11.38 5.08 2.27
C TRP A 45 -11.04 6.56 2.20
N ILE A 46 -12.05 7.45 2.24
CA ILE A 46 -11.84 8.88 2.29
C ILE A 46 -11.75 9.45 3.70
N SER A 47 -11.74 8.61 4.73
CA SER A 47 -11.59 8.97 6.13
C SER A 47 -10.31 9.77 6.39
N ARG A 48 -10.26 10.48 7.52
CA ARG A 48 -9.04 11.16 7.96
C ARG A 48 -8.00 10.16 8.46
N PRO A 49 -6.71 10.34 8.10
CA PRO A 49 -5.65 9.51 8.65
C PRO A 49 -5.51 9.72 10.16
N ARG A 50 -5.04 8.70 10.86
CA ARG A 50 -4.81 8.73 12.30
C ARG A 50 -3.48 8.08 12.63
N PHE A 51 -2.82 8.56 13.68
CA PHE A 51 -1.67 7.87 14.22
C PHE A 51 -2.09 6.58 14.95
N THR A 52 -1.25 5.56 14.84
CA THR A 52 -1.43 4.24 15.45
C THR A 52 -0.14 3.86 16.19
N LYS A 53 -0.24 3.05 17.25
CA LYS A 53 0.90 2.67 18.10
C LYS A 53 1.31 1.21 17.85
N PHE A 54 1.96 0.94 16.73
CA PHE A 54 2.46 -0.40 16.43
C PHE A 54 3.97 -0.56 16.61
N VAL A 55 4.71 0.50 16.35
CA VAL A 55 6.18 0.54 16.36
C VAL A 55 6.66 1.85 16.99
N ASP A 56 7.96 1.95 17.25
CA ASP A 56 8.56 3.09 17.96
C ASP A 56 8.73 4.35 17.09
N VAL A 57 8.18 4.35 15.89
CA VAL A 57 8.14 5.52 14.99
C VAL A 57 6.69 5.96 14.74
N PRO A 58 6.44 7.25 14.48
CA PRO A 58 5.12 7.75 14.10
C PRO A 58 4.56 6.93 12.94
N THR A 59 3.43 6.25 13.17
CA THR A 59 2.79 5.41 12.17
C THR A 59 1.39 5.90 11.92
N ALA A 60 1.04 6.21 10.66
CA ALA A 60 -0.28 6.68 10.29
C ALA A 60 -1.01 5.69 9.37
N SER A 61 -2.32 5.57 9.58
CA SER A 61 -3.21 4.74 8.77
C SER A 61 -4.56 5.43 8.59
N VAL A 62 -5.30 5.05 7.54
CA VAL A 62 -6.58 5.69 7.21
C VAL A 62 -7.76 4.79 7.54
N VAL A 63 -7.70 3.52 7.17
CA VAL A 63 -8.84 2.61 7.18
C VAL A 63 -8.69 1.53 8.25
N PRO A 64 -9.67 1.37 9.15
CA PRO A 64 -9.71 0.19 10.02
C PRO A 64 -9.84 -1.09 9.19
N TYR A 65 -8.95 -2.05 9.40
CA TYR A 65 -8.95 -3.31 8.66
C TYR A 65 -10.14 -4.17 9.08
N SER A 66 -10.97 -4.54 8.11
CA SER A 66 -12.15 -5.40 8.25
C SER A 66 -12.22 -6.42 7.12
N SER A 67 -13.20 -7.33 7.16
CA SER A 67 -13.44 -8.29 6.07
C SER A 67 -13.72 -7.60 4.74
N GLU A 68 -14.49 -6.53 4.75
CA GLU A 68 -14.84 -5.76 3.55
C GLU A 68 -13.61 -5.04 2.98
N VAL A 69 -12.79 -4.44 3.86
CA VAL A 69 -11.55 -3.77 3.47
C VAL A 69 -10.54 -4.77 2.92
N SER A 70 -10.48 -5.99 3.51
CA SER A 70 -9.60 -7.05 3.01
C SER A 70 -9.91 -7.44 1.56
N SER A 71 -11.18 -7.39 1.16
CA SER A 71 -11.59 -7.66 -0.23
C SER A 71 -10.97 -6.69 -1.23
N VAL A 72 -10.87 -5.39 -0.87
CA VAL A 72 -10.20 -4.38 -1.70
C VAL A 72 -8.71 -4.66 -1.81
N VAL A 73 -8.06 -4.95 -0.67
CA VAL A 73 -6.63 -5.27 -0.64
C VAL A 73 -6.32 -6.52 -1.47
N LEU A 74 -7.14 -7.57 -1.36
CA LEU A 74 -6.99 -8.79 -2.14
C LEU A 74 -7.19 -8.54 -3.63
N LYS A 75 -8.25 -7.84 -4.03
CA LYS A 75 -8.49 -7.49 -5.44
C LYS A 75 -7.38 -6.62 -6.03
N ALA A 76 -6.83 -5.71 -5.24
CA ALA A 76 -5.67 -4.93 -5.66
C ALA A 76 -4.42 -5.81 -5.84
N LYS A 77 -4.22 -6.82 -4.95
CA LYS A 77 -3.06 -7.73 -4.95
C LYS A 77 -3.16 -8.80 -6.01
N GLU A 78 -4.28 -9.51 -6.08
CA GLU A 78 -4.40 -10.73 -6.90
C GLU A 78 -4.92 -10.40 -8.31
N ASP A 79 -5.91 -9.50 -8.43
CA ASP A 79 -6.55 -9.19 -9.70
C ASP A 79 -5.93 -7.94 -10.38
N GLY A 80 -5.00 -7.24 -9.70
CA GLY A 80 -4.45 -5.99 -10.21
C GLY A 80 -5.51 -4.88 -10.40
N ASN A 81 -6.64 -4.97 -9.69
CA ASN A 81 -7.78 -4.09 -9.87
C ASN A 81 -7.40 -2.61 -9.69
N ARG A 82 -7.52 -1.82 -10.75
CA ARG A 82 -7.08 -0.42 -10.78
C ARG A 82 -7.82 0.46 -9.77
N VAL A 83 -9.11 0.23 -9.57
CA VAL A 83 -9.92 1.03 -8.62
C VAL A 83 -9.49 0.73 -7.19
N ALA A 84 -9.26 -0.54 -6.86
CA ALA A 84 -8.74 -0.94 -5.55
C ALA A 84 -7.33 -0.37 -5.28
N ARG A 85 -6.41 -0.43 -6.27
CA ARG A 85 -5.07 0.16 -6.17
C ARG A 85 -5.14 1.68 -5.94
N ARG A 86 -6.05 2.39 -6.62
CA ARG A 86 -6.24 3.82 -6.46
C ARG A 86 -6.73 4.19 -5.06
N LEU A 87 -7.69 3.46 -4.50
CA LEU A 87 -8.14 3.67 -3.11
C LEU A 87 -7.00 3.51 -2.11
N ILE A 88 -6.17 2.47 -2.28
CA ILE A 88 -5.00 2.25 -1.42
C ILE A 88 -4.01 3.41 -1.58
N ALA A 89 -3.78 3.90 -2.79
CA ALA A 89 -2.90 5.04 -3.06
C ALA A 89 -3.40 6.33 -2.40
N GLU A 90 -4.70 6.62 -2.50
CA GLU A 90 -5.32 7.78 -1.84
C GLU A 90 -5.21 7.71 -0.32
N ALA A 91 -5.39 6.53 0.28
CA ALA A 91 -5.20 6.33 1.70
C ALA A 91 -3.73 6.51 2.10
N LEU A 92 -2.79 5.92 1.37
CA LEU A 92 -1.35 6.08 1.62
C LEU A 92 -0.91 7.53 1.48
N TYR A 93 -1.38 8.25 0.45
CA TYR A 93 -1.10 9.68 0.29
C TYR A 93 -1.47 10.45 1.56
N LYS A 94 -2.70 10.27 2.08
CA LYS A 94 -3.17 10.95 3.29
C LYS A 94 -2.34 10.60 4.53
N ALA A 95 -1.96 9.32 4.67
CA ALA A 95 -1.14 8.88 5.79
C ALA A 95 0.27 9.50 5.74
N VAL A 96 0.91 9.55 4.58
CA VAL A 96 2.21 10.21 4.38
C VAL A 96 2.10 11.71 4.60
N ASP A 97 1.05 12.36 4.07
CA ASP A 97 0.85 13.82 4.23
C ASP A 97 0.68 14.19 5.72
N LEU A 98 -0.07 13.39 6.50
CA LEU A 98 -0.18 13.58 7.95
C LEU A 98 1.19 13.51 8.64
N ILE A 99 1.98 12.44 8.38
CA ILE A 99 3.30 12.25 9.01
C ILE A 99 4.23 13.41 8.66
N SER A 100 4.29 13.79 7.37
CA SER A 100 5.22 14.82 6.90
C SER A 100 4.85 16.22 7.39
N THR A 101 3.56 16.52 7.52
CA THR A 101 3.05 17.83 7.94
C THR A 101 3.20 18.03 9.45
N GLU A 102 2.74 17.07 10.26
CA GLU A 102 2.81 17.15 11.73
C GLU A 102 4.26 17.24 12.25
N ASN A 103 5.18 16.59 11.56
CA ASN A 103 6.56 16.55 12.00
C ASN A 103 7.49 17.50 11.21
N LYS A 104 6.97 18.28 10.28
CA LYS A 104 7.72 19.23 9.43
C LYS A 104 8.93 18.56 8.74
N CYS A 105 8.77 17.29 8.33
CA CYS A 105 9.83 16.50 7.72
C CYS A 105 9.87 16.69 6.20
N GLN A 106 10.85 17.42 5.71
CA GLN A 106 11.13 17.57 4.29
C GLN A 106 12.63 17.89 4.10
N PRO A 107 13.32 17.37 3.09
CA PRO A 107 12.89 16.30 2.19
C PRO A 107 13.01 14.90 2.81
N PHE A 108 12.18 13.96 2.35
CA PHE A 108 12.21 12.55 2.76
C PHE A 108 12.10 11.62 1.54
N VAL A 109 12.26 10.32 1.76
CA VAL A 109 12.06 9.28 0.76
C VAL A 109 11.04 8.25 1.24
N LEU A 110 10.14 7.83 0.34
CA LEU A 110 9.21 6.74 0.61
C LEU A 110 9.90 5.40 0.28
N VAL A 111 9.85 4.46 1.20
CA VAL A 111 10.47 3.15 1.02
C VAL A 111 9.40 2.06 1.19
N PRO A 112 9.03 1.38 0.11
CA PRO A 112 8.08 0.28 0.19
C PRO A 112 8.67 -0.92 0.93
N ILE A 113 7.81 -1.59 1.72
CA ILE A 113 8.10 -2.93 2.20
C ILE A 113 8.14 -3.88 0.99
N PRO A 114 9.21 -4.66 0.82
CA PRO A 114 9.35 -5.52 -0.35
C PRO A 114 8.33 -6.67 -0.36
N SER A 115 7.73 -6.92 -1.51
CA SER A 115 6.94 -8.13 -1.74
C SER A 115 7.83 -9.38 -1.75
N SER A 116 7.33 -10.51 -1.25
CA SER A 116 8.08 -11.76 -1.33
C SER A 116 8.38 -12.15 -2.78
N ARG A 117 9.50 -12.85 -3.00
CA ARG A 117 9.89 -13.33 -4.35
C ARG A 117 8.80 -14.20 -5.00
N GLN A 118 8.11 -15.03 -4.19
CA GLN A 118 7.01 -15.86 -4.66
C GLN A 118 5.84 -14.98 -5.14
N ALA A 119 5.50 -13.94 -4.38
CA ALA A 119 4.44 -13.01 -4.73
C ALA A 119 4.77 -12.20 -5.99
N ILE A 120 6.03 -11.77 -6.17
CA ILE A 120 6.49 -11.09 -7.39
C ILE A 120 6.41 -12.04 -8.59
N ARG A 121 6.87 -13.30 -8.45
CA ARG A 121 6.76 -14.29 -9.55
C ARG A 121 5.32 -14.54 -9.99
N LYS A 122 4.38 -14.60 -9.02
CA LYS A 122 2.95 -14.79 -9.30
C LYS A 122 2.32 -13.60 -10.02
N ARG A 123 2.70 -12.37 -9.65
CA ARG A 123 2.06 -11.12 -10.14
C ARG A 123 2.82 -10.43 -11.27
N GLY A 124 4.09 -10.79 -11.49
CA GLY A 124 4.96 -10.11 -12.45
C GLY A 124 5.60 -8.82 -11.92
N GLU A 125 5.07 -8.25 -10.82
CA GLU A 125 5.53 -6.98 -10.26
C GLU A 125 5.45 -6.94 -8.73
N SER A 126 6.17 -6.00 -8.11
CA SER A 126 5.98 -5.67 -6.69
C SER A 126 4.67 -4.91 -6.51
N PHE A 127 3.86 -5.35 -5.54
CA PHE A 127 2.52 -4.83 -5.30
C PHE A 127 2.47 -3.31 -5.06
N LEU A 128 3.42 -2.79 -4.28
CA LEU A 128 3.42 -1.38 -3.90
C LEU A 128 3.94 -0.45 -4.99
N HIS A 129 4.65 -0.94 -6.03
CA HIS A 129 5.21 -0.07 -7.06
C HIS A 129 4.16 0.72 -7.84
N PRO A 130 3.15 0.09 -8.48
CA PRO A 130 2.12 0.84 -9.18
C PRO A 130 1.29 1.73 -8.25
N ILE A 131 1.13 1.33 -6.99
CA ILE A 131 0.44 2.14 -5.98
C ILE A 131 1.25 3.39 -5.65
N LEU A 132 2.57 3.28 -5.45
CA LEU A 132 3.44 4.42 -5.17
C LEU A 132 3.55 5.39 -6.35
N ASN A 133 3.46 4.90 -7.59
CA ASN A 133 3.35 5.77 -8.75
C ASN A 133 2.08 6.63 -8.67
N HIS A 134 0.93 6.03 -8.30
CA HIS A 134 -0.31 6.79 -8.06
C HIS A 134 -0.21 7.74 -6.86
N VAL A 135 0.48 7.35 -5.79
CA VAL A 135 0.75 8.25 -4.66
C VAL A 135 1.52 9.48 -5.13
N ASN A 136 2.55 9.30 -5.98
CA ASN A 136 3.32 10.40 -6.54
C ASN A 136 2.48 11.29 -7.46
N GLU A 137 1.60 10.73 -8.28
CA GLU A 137 0.66 11.50 -9.11
C GLU A 137 -0.26 12.38 -8.26
N ILE A 138 -0.83 11.82 -7.17
CA ILE A 138 -1.67 12.56 -6.23
C ILE A 138 -0.84 13.63 -5.52
N ALA A 139 0.35 13.31 -5.06
CA ALA A 139 1.26 14.24 -4.40
C ALA A 139 1.61 15.42 -5.31
N ALA A 140 1.94 15.18 -6.57
CA ALA A 140 2.22 16.21 -7.55
C ALA A 140 1.03 17.15 -7.80
N ALA A 141 -0.19 16.61 -7.86
CA ALA A 141 -1.42 17.42 -7.96
C ALA A 141 -1.65 18.35 -6.75
N HIS A 142 -1.06 18.03 -5.59
CA HIS A 142 -1.06 18.84 -4.37
C HIS A 142 0.25 19.61 -4.16
N SER A 143 1.05 19.81 -5.20
CA SER A 143 2.33 20.51 -5.15
C SER A 143 3.35 19.88 -4.16
N ARG A 144 3.27 18.58 -3.97
CA ARG A 144 4.22 17.79 -3.18
C ARG A 144 5.20 17.09 -4.13
N ASN A 145 6.50 17.20 -3.90
CA ASN A 145 7.53 16.53 -4.68
C ASN A 145 8.09 15.34 -3.88
N TRP A 146 7.32 14.27 -3.80
CA TRP A 146 7.76 13.05 -3.13
C TRP A 146 8.43 12.11 -4.12
N ILE A 147 9.37 11.33 -3.60
CA ILE A 147 10.01 10.26 -4.37
C ILE A 147 9.98 8.97 -3.57
N TRP A 148 10.00 7.85 -4.26
CA TRP A 148 10.13 6.55 -3.62
C TRP A 148 11.33 5.78 -4.17
N ARG A 149 11.93 4.91 -3.35
CA ARG A 149 13.07 4.06 -3.69
C ARG A 149 12.95 2.69 -3.05
N GLU A 150 13.39 1.65 -3.75
CA GLU A 150 13.57 0.32 -3.19
C GLU A 150 14.92 0.24 -2.46
N LEU A 151 14.90 0.36 -1.15
CA LEU A 151 16.09 0.21 -0.32
C LEU A 151 16.19 -1.18 0.30
N LEU A 152 15.07 -1.86 0.48
CA LEU A 152 14.95 -3.13 1.19
C LEU A 152 14.75 -4.30 0.23
N ILE A 153 15.34 -5.43 0.56
CA ILE A 153 15.09 -6.73 -0.08
C ILE A 153 14.88 -7.80 0.99
N HIS A 154 14.21 -8.90 0.62
CA HIS A 154 14.15 -10.07 1.49
C HIS A 154 15.52 -10.75 1.58
N LYS A 155 15.99 -10.99 2.79
CA LYS A 155 17.17 -11.85 3.00
C LYS A 155 17.02 -13.18 2.29
N LYS A 156 18.07 -13.65 1.65
CA LYS A 156 18.12 -15.02 1.16
C LYS A 156 18.06 -15.91 2.42
N ARG A 157 17.05 -16.78 2.54
CA ARG A 157 17.10 -17.85 3.51
C ARG A 157 18.37 -18.67 3.22
N VAL A 158 19.31 -18.65 4.13
CA VAL A 158 20.40 -19.62 4.12
C VAL A 158 19.71 -20.98 4.37
N ARG A 159 19.63 -21.82 3.33
CA ARG A 159 19.14 -23.18 3.46
C ARG A 159 20.01 -23.89 4.50
N ASP A 160 19.35 -24.48 5.47
CA ASP A 160 19.84 -25.50 6.42
C ASP A 160 21.35 -25.68 6.48
N GLN A 161 21.97 -25.07 7.46
CA GLN A 161 23.12 -25.67 8.08
C GLN A 161 22.56 -26.61 9.16
N ALA A 162 22.39 -27.89 8.80
CA ALA A 162 22.19 -28.97 9.75
C ALA A 162 23.40 -28.96 10.71
N GLY A 163 23.17 -28.49 11.97
CA GLY A 163 24.22 -28.44 13.00
C GLY A 163 24.26 -27.18 13.87
N LEU A 164 23.46 -26.17 13.64
CA LEU A 164 23.47 -24.97 14.46
C LEU A 164 22.78 -25.17 15.81
N ASN A 165 23.46 -24.80 16.89
CA ASN A 165 22.96 -24.79 18.26
C ASN A 165 21.82 -23.79 18.46
N PHE A 166 20.98 -23.96 19.50
CA PHE A 166 19.84 -23.12 19.85
C PHE A 166 20.18 -21.62 19.95
N ARG A 167 21.39 -21.26 20.40
CA ARG A 167 21.88 -19.86 20.44
C ARG A 167 22.16 -19.29 19.05
N GLU A 168 22.65 -20.08 18.13
CA GLU A 168 22.93 -19.67 16.74
C GLU A 168 21.64 -19.54 15.94
N ARG A 169 20.62 -20.37 16.24
CA ARG A 169 19.26 -20.19 15.69
C ARG A 169 18.62 -18.86 16.10
N SER A 170 18.81 -18.43 17.35
CA SER A 170 18.28 -17.15 17.81
C SER A 170 19.05 -15.93 17.25
N GLN A 171 20.32 -16.08 16.88
CA GLN A 171 21.10 -15.05 16.18
C GLN A 171 20.81 -15.01 14.66
N ASN A 172 20.48 -16.14 14.03
CA ASN A 172 20.05 -16.22 12.64
C ASN A 172 18.61 -15.75 12.38
N LEU A 173 17.82 -15.49 13.43
CA LEU A 173 16.52 -14.82 13.37
C LEU A 173 16.61 -13.29 13.20
N LYS A 174 17.82 -12.72 13.03
CA LYS A 174 18.00 -11.29 12.74
C LYS A 174 17.51 -10.97 11.34
N GLY A 175 16.25 -10.55 11.28
CA GLY A 175 15.69 -9.74 10.21
C GLY A 175 15.26 -10.52 8.96
N VAL A 176 14.01 -10.30 8.57
CA VAL A 176 13.44 -10.78 7.30
C VAL A 176 13.99 -9.98 6.12
N PHE A 177 14.44 -8.75 6.39
CA PHE A 177 14.90 -7.79 5.39
C PHE A 177 16.38 -7.46 5.54
N GLU A 178 16.98 -7.04 4.44
CA GLU A 178 18.30 -6.41 4.39
C GLU A 178 18.23 -5.21 3.43
N VAL A 179 19.13 -4.24 3.65
CA VAL A 179 19.28 -3.11 2.74
C VAL A 179 20.14 -3.53 1.56
N ARG A 180 19.77 -3.10 0.35
CA ARG A 180 20.56 -3.32 -0.88
C ARG A 180 21.98 -2.78 -0.69
N GLU A 181 22.97 -3.53 -1.13
CA GLU A 181 24.39 -3.19 -0.91
C GLU A 181 24.83 -1.91 -1.60
N ASP A 182 24.24 -1.63 -2.75
CA ASP A 182 24.55 -0.52 -3.66
C ASP A 182 23.87 0.80 -3.29
N VAL A 183 23.14 0.86 -2.17
CA VAL A 183 22.29 2.02 -1.85
C VAL A 183 22.74 2.71 -0.57
N VAL A 184 22.92 4.03 -0.69
CA VAL A 184 23.05 4.95 0.44
C VAL A 184 21.94 5.97 0.38
N GLU A 185 21.20 6.13 1.48
CA GLU A 185 20.15 7.15 1.61
C GLU A 185 20.40 7.96 2.90
N LYS A 186 20.52 9.28 2.74
CA LYS A 186 20.78 10.21 3.86
C LYS A 186 19.51 10.92 4.33
N ARG A 187 18.48 10.95 3.48
CA ARG A 187 17.21 11.58 3.83
C ARG A 187 16.44 10.70 4.81
N PRO A 188 15.62 11.30 5.67
CA PRO A 188 14.69 10.56 6.50
C PRO A 188 13.78 9.66 5.65
N ILE A 189 13.46 8.47 6.16
CA ILE A 189 12.67 7.46 5.47
C ILE A 189 11.27 7.40 6.07
N ILE A 190 10.24 7.38 5.22
CA ILE A 190 8.90 6.95 5.58
C ILE A 190 8.66 5.58 4.95
N LEU A 191 8.49 4.55 5.78
CA LEU A 191 8.17 3.20 5.32
C LEU A 191 6.72 3.11 4.83
N ILE A 192 6.51 2.36 3.75
CA ILE A 192 5.18 2.19 3.15
C ILE A 192 4.81 0.71 3.14
N ASP A 193 3.62 0.41 3.69
CA ASP A 193 2.99 -0.91 3.57
C ASP A 193 1.49 -0.76 3.29
N ASP A 194 0.80 -1.79 2.88
CA ASP A 194 -0.65 -1.73 2.63
C ASP A 194 -1.45 -1.91 3.93
N VAL A 195 -1.06 -2.86 4.76
CA VAL A 195 -1.78 -3.22 5.99
C VAL A 195 -0.82 -3.45 7.15
N ILE A 196 -1.10 -2.82 8.28
CA ILE A 196 -0.42 -3.14 9.53
C ILE A 196 -1.37 -3.89 10.48
N THR A 197 -0.93 -5.07 10.94
CA THR A 197 -1.66 -5.89 11.92
C THR A 197 -0.96 -5.94 13.26
N THR A 198 0.22 -6.52 13.32
CA THR A 198 1.06 -6.63 14.53
C THR A 198 2.26 -5.68 14.52
N GLY A 199 2.57 -5.08 13.39
CA GLY A 199 3.74 -4.23 13.20
C GLY A 199 5.07 -5.00 13.04
N SER A 200 5.07 -6.33 13.09
CA SER A 200 6.31 -7.13 13.00
C SER A 200 7.06 -6.90 11.68
N THR A 201 6.37 -6.73 10.57
CA THR A 201 6.96 -6.40 9.26
C THR A 201 7.71 -5.08 9.32
N LEU A 202 7.05 -4.02 9.81
CA LEU A 202 7.67 -2.69 9.97
C LEU A 202 8.85 -2.71 10.94
N LYS A 203 8.73 -3.43 12.08
CA LYS A 203 9.85 -3.57 13.02
C LYS A 203 11.08 -4.19 12.39
N ASN A 204 10.91 -5.25 11.59
CA ASN A 204 12.02 -5.88 10.86
C ASN A 204 12.63 -4.94 9.80
N ALA A 205 11.82 -4.15 9.11
CA ALA A 205 12.30 -3.16 8.14
C ALA A 205 13.09 -2.02 8.83
N ILE A 206 12.58 -1.51 9.96
CA ILE A 206 13.26 -0.49 10.77
C ILE A 206 14.62 -1.01 11.25
N LEU A 207 14.68 -2.24 11.77
CA LEU A 207 15.93 -2.83 12.22
C LEU A 207 16.96 -2.92 11.09
N ALA A 208 16.57 -3.40 9.91
CA ALA A 208 17.45 -3.51 8.76
C ALA A 208 18.01 -2.15 8.29
N LEU A 209 17.17 -1.11 8.30
CA LEU A 209 17.60 0.25 7.94
C LEU A 209 18.53 0.87 8.99
N ASN A 210 18.21 0.67 10.28
CA ASN A 210 19.03 1.16 11.40
C ASN A 210 20.43 0.51 11.42
N GLU A 211 20.55 -0.78 11.08
CA GLU A 211 21.85 -1.47 10.92
C GLU A 211 22.76 -0.75 9.89
N ARG A 212 22.16 -0.08 8.90
CA ARG A 212 22.88 0.73 7.89
C ARG A 212 22.89 2.22 8.22
N LYS A 213 22.57 2.61 9.46
CA LYS A 213 22.52 3.99 9.95
C LYS A 213 21.59 4.91 9.13
N MET A 214 20.54 4.33 8.53
CA MET A 214 19.49 5.08 7.85
C MET A 214 18.38 5.40 8.83
N THR A 215 17.92 6.65 8.84
CA THR A 215 16.93 7.13 9.81
C THR A 215 15.51 6.86 9.31
N VAL A 216 14.77 6.00 10.00
CA VAL A 216 13.34 5.83 9.77
C VAL A 216 12.58 6.86 10.60
N PHE A 217 11.91 7.76 9.91
CA PHE A 217 11.19 8.88 10.50
C PHE A 217 9.72 8.55 10.80
N GLY A 218 9.12 7.65 10.02
CA GLY A 218 7.75 7.22 10.20
C GLY A 218 7.38 6.05 9.32
N ALA A 219 6.13 5.60 9.44
CA ALA A 219 5.55 4.58 8.59
C ALA A 219 4.10 4.94 8.21
N ALA A 220 3.73 4.73 6.97
CA ALA A 220 2.39 4.95 6.46
C ALA A 220 1.81 3.66 5.91
N THR A 221 0.58 3.33 6.31
CA THR A 221 -0.16 2.19 5.79
C THR A 221 -1.57 2.62 5.38
N ALA A 222 -2.14 1.96 4.38
CA ALA A 222 -3.52 2.26 4.00
C ALA A 222 -4.48 1.80 5.10
N CYS A 223 -4.22 0.62 5.67
CA CYS A 223 -5.09 0.00 6.65
C CYS A 223 -4.32 -0.41 7.91
N ALA A 224 -5.02 -0.37 9.07
CA ALA A 224 -4.49 -0.91 10.32
C ALA A 224 -5.56 -1.76 11.04
N SER A 225 -5.15 -2.71 11.88
CA SER A 225 -6.10 -3.48 12.68
C SER A 225 -7.02 -2.54 13.48
N ALA A 226 -8.33 -2.85 13.50
CA ALA A 226 -9.35 -1.98 14.09
C ALA A 226 -9.09 -1.61 15.56
N HIS A 227 -8.53 -2.54 16.33
CA HIS A 227 -8.17 -2.33 17.73
C HIS A 227 -7.26 -1.11 17.95
N GLN A 228 -6.37 -0.81 17.00
CA GLN A 228 -5.41 0.30 17.12
C GLN A 228 -6.00 1.68 16.86
N PHE A 229 -7.18 1.75 16.25
CA PHE A 229 -7.92 2.98 16.06
C PHE A 229 -8.74 3.39 17.30
N LEU A 230 -8.92 2.49 18.26
CA LEU A 230 -9.72 2.72 19.47
C LEU A 230 -8.89 3.27 20.64
N ILE A 231 -7.57 3.26 20.52
CA ILE A 231 -6.67 3.78 21.57
C ILE A 231 -6.46 5.28 21.31
N ARG A 232 -7.16 6.10 22.09
CA ARG A 232 -6.99 7.56 22.15
C ARG A 232 -5.84 7.92 23.08
#